data_ec96f9034f4de450b6e10a24b719a875
#
_entry.id   ec96f9034f4de450b6e10a24b719a875
#
_cell.length_a   1.000
_cell.length_b   1.000
_cell.length_c   1.000
_cell.angle_alpha   90.00
_cell.angle_beta   90.00
_cell.angle_gamma   90.00
#
_symmetry.space_group_name_H-M   'P 1'
#
loop_
_entity.id
_entity.type
_entity.pdbx_description
1 polymer ?
#
loop_
_entity_poly.entity_id
_entity_poly.type
_entity_poly.pdbx_seq_one_letter_code
_entity_poly.pdbx_strand_id
1 'polypeptide(L)'
;MSKLQLGVIFGSRSCEREVSIISALQMMSQADTEKYDVVPVYISQEGTWYTGSALRELSSYTPFNPEKKGIEAVNLDLTSGSGALLAYRPGKGLFSPAKLEVAARLDVCVIVMHGLHGEDGTLQGLLEMANLPYTSTGVAGSSIGMDKIMMKQFFKGADLPVLPGCWFLRSAFEKDAEAVAQEVERELGYPVFVKPANLGSSIGVSRADDREGLLDSLSLAFEYDRRVLVEKGLEKPMELNCSVLGWDDEVEASPIEMPLKPEDDTFLDFKDKYLQSSGGSKGMASLSRVLPAPIGDELTKEIQELSKRIFRMMDCKGVVRIDYMFDKATEKVFITEINTIPGSLAFYLWEAKGVKYPELIDRMVTYARRAHEEKNSRNYAYTSDILKNYAGGGKGAKGAKGSKMT
;
A
#
# COMPACT_ATOMS: atom_id res chain seq x y z
N MET A 1 16.52 28.41 -2.69
CA MET A 1 16.01 27.64 -1.54
C MET A 1 16.92 26.42 -1.39
N SER A 2 17.15 25.92 -0.17
CA SER A 2 17.83 24.63 0.02
C SER A 2 16.99 23.50 -0.58
N LYS A 3 17.65 22.48 -1.16
CA LYS A 3 16.96 21.28 -1.64
C LYS A 3 16.31 20.55 -0.46
N LEU A 4 15.17 19.91 -0.72
CA LEU A 4 14.53 19.04 0.29
C LEU A 4 15.23 17.69 0.35
N GLN A 5 15.47 17.17 1.54
CA GLN A 5 15.96 15.83 1.77
C GLN A 5 14.83 14.82 1.58
N LEU A 6 14.74 14.25 0.39
CA LEU A 6 13.68 13.34 -0.01
C LEU A 6 14.02 11.90 0.36
N GLY A 7 13.49 11.40 1.46
CA GLY A 7 13.62 10.00 1.84
C GLY A 7 12.81 9.10 0.90
N VAL A 8 13.44 8.13 0.25
CA VAL A 8 12.75 7.12 -0.55
C VAL A 8 12.81 5.81 0.21
N ILE A 9 11.68 5.40 0.80
CA ILE A 9 11.59 4.20 1.64
C ILE A 9 11.07 3.04 0.80
N PHE A 10 11.83 1.94 0.75
CA PHE A 10 11.54 0.79 -0.10
C PHE A 10 12.12 -0.52 0.43
N GLY A 11 11.78 -1.64 -0.21
CA GLY A 11 12.15 -2.99 0.21
C GLY A 11 11.06 -3.65 1.05
N SER A 12 11.35 -4.05 2.28
CA SER A 12 10.40 -4.66 3.21
C SER A 12 10.47 -6.18 3.32
N ARG A 13 9.90 -6.69 4.40
CA ARG A 13 9.62 -8.11 4.65
C ARG A 13 8.34 -8.53 3.92
N SER A 14 8.33 -8.37 2.61
CA SER A 14 7.19 -8.61 1.74
C SER A 14 7.56 -9.52 0.58
N CYS A 15 6.61 -10.29 0.08
CA CYS A 15 6.74 -11.06 -1.15
C CYS A 15 6.95 -10.15 -2.37
N GLU A 16 6.60 -8.86 -2.27
CA GLU A 16 6.70 -7.86 -3.33
C GLU A 16 7.96 -6.97 -3.20
N ARG A 17 8.94 -7.38 -2.38
CA ARG A 17 10.18 -6.62 -2.14
C ARG A 17 10.93 -6.28 -3.42
N GLU A 18 11.05 -7.18 -4.37
CA GLU A 18 11.78 -6.95 -5.62
C GLU A 18 11.09 -5.92 -6.50
N VAL A 19 9.75 -5.94 -6.53
CA VAL A 19 8.95 -4.91 -7.19
C VAL A 19 9.18 -3.54 -6.55
N SER A 20 9.23 -3.49 -5.23
CA SER A 20 9.56 -2.28 -4.48
C SER A 20 10.94 -1.72 -4.83
N ILE A 21 11.97 -2.58 -4.93
CA ILE A 21 13.31 -2.18 -5.34
C ILE A 21 13.30 -1.56 -6.75
N ILE A 22 12.67 -2.22 -7.72
CA ILE A 22 12.59 -1.75 -9.10
C ILE A 22 11.86 -0.40 -9.15
N SER A 23 10.69 -0.30 -8.53
CA SER A 23 9.89 0.93 -8.46
C SER A 23 10.67 2.09 -7.84
N ALA A 24 11.42 1.82 -6.75
CA ALA A 24 12.21 2.84 -6.07
C ALA A 24 13.40 3.32 -6.90
N LEU A 25 14.12 2.42 -7.58
CA LEU A 25 15.22 2.79 -8.49
C LEU A 25 14.71 3.67 -9.64
N GLN A 26 13.56 3.32 -10.22
CA GLN A 26 12.90 4.14 -11.24
C GLN A 26 12.54 5.52 -10.71
N MET A 27 11.84 5.59 -9.57
CA MET A 27 11.43 6.84 -8.95
C MET A 27 12.64 7.72 -8.60
N MET A 28 13.68 7.17 -7.98
CA MET A 28 14.89 7.90 -7.63
C MET A 28 15.63 8.46 -8.86
N SER A 29 15.59 7.76 -10.02
CA SER A 29 16.19 8.24 -11.26
C SER A 29 15.42 9.39 -11.92
N GLN A 30 14.14 9.57 -11.58
CA GLN A 30 13.25 10.59 -12.14
C GLN A 30 13.03 11.78 -11.22
N ALA A 31 13.45 11.70 -9.96
CA ALA A 31 13.32 12.82 -9.02
C ALA A 31 14.14 14.04 -9.51
N ASP A 32 13.52 15.22 -9.46
CA ASP A 32 14.14 16.49 -9.86
C ASP A 32 15.30 16.85 -8.93
N THR A 33 16.54 16.68 -9.43
CA THR A 33 17.76 16.93 -8.65
C THR A 33 18.00 18.41 -8.32
N GLU A 34 17.29 19.34 -8.94
CA GLU A 34 17.34 20.76 -8.55
C GLU A 34 16.49 21.05 -7.30
N LYS A 35 15.47 20.23 -7.06
CA LYS A 35 14.55 20.38 -5.92
C LYS A 35 14.89 19.45 -4.75
N TYR A 36 15.39 18.26 -5.05
CA TYR A 36 15.56 17.17 -4.08
C TYR A 36 16.98 16.65 -3.98
N ASP A 37 17.42 16.47 -2.74
CA ASP A 37 18.53 15.58 -2.39
C ASP A 37 17.91 14.24 -1.96
N VAL A 38 17.95 13.26 -2.86
CA VAL A 38 17.31 11.96 -2.64
C VAL A 38 18.14 11.12 -1.66
N VAL A 39 17.51 10.67 -0.58
CA VAL A 39 18.08 9.79 0.44
C VAL A 39 17.42 8.41 0.33
N PRO A 40 18.08 7.38 -0.25
CA PRO A 40 17.54 6.04 -0.28
C PRO A 40 17.49 5.45 1.12
N VAL A 41 16.36 4.82 1.46
CA VAL A 41 16.12 4.13 2.73
C VAL A 41 15.60 2.73 2.42
N TYR A 42 16.48 1.75 2.44
CA TYR A 42 16.16 0.37 2.13
C TYR A 42 15.86 -0.43 3.41
N ILE A 43 14.74 -1.14 3.44
CA ILE A 43 14.42 -2.09 4.51
C ILE A 43 14.64 -3.49 3.96
N SER A 44 15.56 -4.24 4.57
CA SER A 44 15.90 -5.60 4.16
C SER A 44 14.80 -6.60 4.51
N GLN A 45 14.94 -7.83 4.05
CA GLN A 45 14.03 -8.92 4.37
C GLN A 45 14.03 -9.28 5.88
N GLU A 46 15.13 -9.02 6.56
CA GLU A 46 15.28 -9.20 8.01
C GLU A 46 14.68 -8.02 8.80
N GLY A 47 14.28 -6.94 8.11
CA GLY A 47 13.70 -5.75 8.72
C GLY A 47 14.73 -4.70 9.16
N THR A 48 16.00 -4.85 8.81
CA THR A 48 17.04 -3.85 9.08
C THR A 48 16.97 -2.72 8.06
N TRP A 49 17.10 -1.50 8.53
CA TRP A 49 17.07 -0.29 7.70
C TRP A 49 18.50 0.10 7.29
N TYR A 50 18.65 0.48 6.05
CA TYR A 50 19.93 0.90 5.47
C TYR A 50 19.78 2.20 4.69
N THR A 51 20.83 3.02 4.68
CA THR A 51 20.95 4.18 3.80
C THR A 51 22.29 4.19 3.10
N GLY A 52 22.46 5.05 2.09
CA GLY A 52 23.71 5.27 1.40
C GLY A 52 23.61 5.23 -0.12
N SER A 53 24.64 5.80 -0.78
CA SER A 53 24.61 6.04 -2.23
C SER A 53 24.55 4.76 -3.08
N ALA A 54 25.15 3.66 -2.62
CA ALA A 54 25.17 2.41 -3.34
C ALA A 54 23.79 1.74 -3.45
N LEU A 55 22.81 2.15 -2.62
CA LEU A 55 21.42 1.69 -2.71
C LEU A 55 20.68 2.21 -3.94
N ARG A 56 21.27 3.09 -4.73
CA ARG A 56 20.72 3.53 -6.03
C ARG A 56 21.07 2.60 -7.19
N GLU A 57 21.88 1.58 -6.93
CA GLU A 57 22.37 0.64 -7.94
C GLU A 57 21.68 -0.72 -7.81
N LEU A 58 21.12 -1.23 -8.90
CA LEU A 58 20.49 -2.57 -8.93
C LEU A 58 21.47 -3.67 -8.48
N SER A 59 22.75 -3.53 -8.81
CA SER A 59 23.82 -4.47 -8.40
C SER A 59 24.00 -4.62 -6.89
N SER A 60 23.43 -3.73 -6.08
CA SER A 60 23.47 -3.82 -4.62
C SER A 60 22.49 -4.86 -4.05
N TYR A 61 21.54 -5.37 -4.85
CA TYR A 61 20.46 -6.25 -4.40
C TYR A 61 20.58 -7.69 -4.91
N THR A 62 21.63 -8.03 -5.69
CA THR A 62 21.77 -9.33 -6.36
C THR A 62 23.15 -9.99 -6.16
N PRO A 63 23.44 -10.60 -4.96
CA PRO A 63 22.68 -10.56 -3.70
C PRO A 63 22.88 -9.25 -2.92
N PHE A 64 21.97 -8.92 -2.01
CA PHE A 64 22.14 -7.78 -1.12
C PHE A 64 23.33 -8.02 -0.17
N ASN A 65 24.29 -7.06 -0.15
CA ASN A 65 25.42 -7.09 0.74
C ASN A 65 25.46 -5.82 1.62
N PRO A 66 25.12 -5.92 2.92
CA PRO A 66 25.10 -4.78 3.83
C PRO A 66 26.49 -4.20 4.11
N GLU A 67 27.56 -4.97 3.88
CA GLU A 67 28.96 -4.55 4.06
C GLU A 67 29.52 -3.78 2.84
N LYS A 68 28.71 -3.66 1.75
CA LYS A 68 29.15 -2.92 0.54
C LYS A 68 29.42 -1.48 0.90
N LYS A 69 30.59 -0.96 0.47
CA LYS A 69 30.96 0.46 0.66
C LYS A 69 29.85 1.37 0.12
N GLY A 70 29.44 2.34 0.92
CA GLY A 70 28.35 3.27 0.60
C GLY A 70 26.97 2.74 1.00
N ILE A 71 26.90 1.72 1.86
CA ILE A 71 25.72 1.25 2.60
C ILE A 71 26.04 1.29 4.09
N GLU A 72 25.14 1.81 4.89
CA GLU A 72 25.23 1.75 6.35
C GLU A 72 23.88 1.47 6.98
N ALA A 73 23.87 0.68 8.06
CA ALA A 73 22.68 0.39 8.84
C ALA A 73 22.26 1.62 9.66
N VAL A 74 20.95 1.91 9.68
CA VAL A 74 20.40 3.08 10.36
C VAL A 74 19.12 2.74 11.11
N ASN A 75 18.76 3.62 12.04
CA ASN A 75 17.46 3.62 12.70
C ASN A 75 16.80 4.99 12.54
N LEU A 76 15.49 5.02 12.33
CA LEU A 76 14.74 6.27 12.33
C LEU A 76 14.63 6.79 13.78
N ASP A 77 14.99 8.05 13.98
CA ASP A 77 14.72 8.75 15.23
C ASP A 77 13.22 9.10 15.31
N LEU A 78 12.54 8.53 16.29
CA LEU A 78 11.10 8.76 16.51
C LEU A 78 10.78 10.03 17.29
N THR A 79 11.79 10.84 17.62
CA THR A 79 11.55 12.17 18.18
C THR A 79 10.77 13.00 17.17
N SER A 80 9.60 13.49 17.57
CA SER A 80 8.65 14.20 16.71
C SER A 80 9.32 15.28 15.88
N GLY A 81 9.24 15.16 14.54
CA GLY A 81 9.81 16.10 13.58
C GLY A 81 11.33 16.07 13.43
N SER A 82 12.03 15.10 14.06
CA SER A 82 13.50 14.97 13.93
C SER A 82 13.94 14.66 12.51
N GLY A 83 13.28 13.72 11.84
CA GLY A 83 13.65 13.22 10.52
C GLY A 83 15.03 12.57 10.43
N ALA A 84 15.74 12.37 11.56
CA ALA A 84 17.09 11.86 11.56
C ALA A 84 17.14 10.33 11.33
N LEU A 85 18.03 9.91 10.46
CA LEU A 85 18.49 8.52 10.37
C LEU A 85 19.80 8.41 11.18
N LEU A 86 19.78 7.56 12.20
CA LEU A 86 20.85 7.41 13.16
C LEU A 86 21.65 6.14 12.88
N ALA A 87 22.98 6.27 12.74
CA ALA A 87 23.91 5.17 12.55
C ALA A 87 24.82 5.00 13.78
N TYR A 88 25.11 3.74 14.14
CA TYR A 88 26.17 3.42 15.08
C TYR A 88 27.52 3.41 14.37
N ARG A 89 28.41 4.36 14.73
CA ARG A 89 29.76 4.42 14.18
C ARG A 89 30.80 4.02 15.23
N PRO A 90 31.74 3.12 14.86
CA PRO A 90 32.79 2.72 15.79
C PRO A 90 33.64 3.93 16.21
N GLY A 91 34.04 3.94 17.45
CA GLY A 91 34.94 4.98 17.97
C GLY A 91 36.32 4.95 17.26
N LYS A 92 36.94 6.11 17.16
CA LYS A 92 38.23 6.27 16.43
C LYS A 92 39.47 5.72 17.18
N GLY A 93 39.33 4.93 18.24
CA GLY A 93 40.44 4.37 19.01
C GLY A 93 40.07 3.07 19.70
N LEU A 94 41.10 2.29 20.13
CA LEU A 94 40.97 0.95 20.68
C LEU A 94 40.00 0.85 21.89
N PHE A 95 39.80 1.97 22.60
CA PHE A 95 38.92 2.09 23.78
C PHE A 95 37.80 3.10 23.60
N SER A 96 37.60 3.62 22.38
CA SER A 96 36.54 4.59 22.12
C SER A 96 35.21 3.85 21.89
N PRO A 97 34.15 4.12 22.67
CA PRO A 97 32.84 3.49 22.46
C PRO A 97 32.26 3.89 21.09
N ALA A 98 31.45 3.03 20.53
CA ALA A 98 30.65 3.39 19.36
C ALA A 98 29.74 4.57 19.72
N LYS A 99 29.57 5.51 18.76
CA LYS A 99 28.72 6.69 18.92
C LYS A 99 27.53 6.59 17.97
N LEU A 100 26.39 7.06 18.45
CA LEU A 100 25.22 7.25 17.63
C LEU A 100 25.35 8.62 16.93
N GLU A 101 25.40 8.62 15.60
CA GLU A 101 25.56 9.83 14.80
C GLU A 101 24.44 9.92 13.75
N VAL A 102 24.11 11.15 13.37
CA VAL A 102 23.16 11.38 12.26
C VAL A 102 23.82 11.04 10.94
N ALA A 103 23.31 10.02 10.26
CA ALA A 103 23.77 9.62 8.93
C ALA A 103 23.12 10.47 7.83
N ALA A 104 21.81 10.76 7.97
CA ALA A 104 21.05 11.60 7.06
C ALA A 104 19.85 12.23 7.80
N ARG A 105 19.19 13.20 7.17
CA ARG A 105 17.92 13.74 7.61
C ARG A 105 16.90 13.63 6.49
N LEU A 106 15.63 13.50 6.84
CA LEU A 106 14.52 13.40 5.92
C LEU A 106 13.56 14.57 6.18
N ASP A 107 13.27 15.36 5.15
CA ASP A 107 12.26 16.42 5.22
C ASP A 107 10.87 15.89 4.82
N VAL A 108 10.83 14.91 3.93
CA VAL A 108 9.63 14.25 3.45
C VAL A 108 9.97 12.84 2.94
N CYS A 109 9.07 11.88 3.12
CA CYS A 109 9.26 10.51 2.70
C CYS A 109 8.36 10.15 1.50
N VAL A 110 8.94 9.58 0.44
CA VAL A 110 8.20 8.86 -0.59
C VAL A 110 8.23 7.39 -0.25
N ILE A 111 7.06 6.79 -0.02
CA ILE A 111 6.93 5.37 0.24
C ILE A 111 6.78 4.65 -1.09
N VAL A 112 7.69 3.72 -1.37
CA VAL A 112 7.71 2.86 -2.56
C VAL A 112 7.78 1.40 -2.13
N MET A 113 7.11 1.05 -1.03
CA MET A 113 6.97 -0.31 -0.55
C MET A 113 5.64 -0.89 -1.03
N HIS A 114 5.68 -2.13 -1.51
CA HIS A 114 4.50 -2.84 -1.97
C HIS A 114 4.14 -3.99 -1.03
N GLY A 115 2.83 -4.21 -0.85
CA GLY A 115 2.29 -5.25 0.01
C GLY A 115 2.53 -5.00 1.51
N LEU A 116 2.84 -6.07 2.22
CA LEU A 116 2.97 -6.08 3.68
C LEU A 116 3.99 -5.05 4.17
N HIS A 117 3.64 -4.33 5.23
CA HIS A 117 4.37 -3.22 5.87
C HIS A 117 4.46 -1.93 5.02
N GLY A 118 4.13 -1.97 3.73
CA GLY A 118 4.10 -0.80 2.86
C GLY A 118 2.70 -0.23 2.68
N GLU A 119 1.72 -1.12 2.39
CA GLU A 119 0.36 -0.73 2.06
C GLU A 119 -0.66 -1.02 3.16
N ASP A 120 -0.24 -1.57 4.31
CA ASP A 120 -1.10 -1.99 5.42
C ASP A 120 -1.22 -0.98 6.58
N GLY A 121 -0.62 0.19 6.44
CA GLY A 121 -0.65 1.24 7.46
C GLY A 121 0.46 1.17 8.51
N THR A 122 1.29 0.12 8.54
CA THR A 122 2.34 -0.03 9.58
C THR A 122 3.46 0.99 9.42
N LEU A 123 4.01 1.18 8.22
CA LEU A 123 5.01 2.22 7.98
C LEU A 123 4.40 3.62 8.12
N GLN A 124 3.17 3.82 7.65
CA GLN A 124 2.45 5.08 7.82
C GLN A 124 2.30 5.42 9.30
N GLY A 125 1.92 4.45 10.14
CA GLY A 125 1.83 4.64 11.60
C GLY A 125 3.16 5.01 12.24
N LEU A 126 4.26 4.42 11.81
CA LEU A 126 5.61 4.79 12.27
C LEU A 126 5.95 6.25 11.91
N LEU A 127 5.67 6.66 10.67
CA LEU A 127 5.94 8.04 10.21
C LEU A 127 4.99 9.05 10.87
N GLU A 128 3.73 8.65 11.17
CA GLU A 128 2.80 9.47 11.96
C GLU A 128 3.34 9.73 13.36
N MET A 129 3.87 8.71 14.05
CA MET A 129 4.48 8.84 15.39
C MET A 129 5.76 9.69 15.36
N ALA A 130 6.58 9.55 14.30
CA ALA A 130 7.77 10.36 14.08
C ALA A 130 7.43 11.80 13.63
N ASN A 131 6.17 12.11 13.34
CA ASN A 131 5.69 13.37 12.79
C ASN A 131 6.45 13.79 11.54
N LEU A 132 6.60 12.87 10.58
CA LEU A 132 7.24 13.09 9.29
C LEU A 132 6.20 13.10 8.17
N PRO A 133 6.25 14.06 7.23
CA PRO A 133 5.41 14.03 6.05
C PRO A 133 5.78 12.85 5.14
N TYR A 134 4.78 12.18 4.58
CA TYR A 134 4.96 11.07 3.66
C TYR A 134 3.92 11.09 2.55
N THR A 135 4.29 10.58 1.38
CA THR A 135 3.37 10.33 0.28
C THR A 135 2.59 9.04 0.57
N SER A 136 1.53 8.80 -0.07
CA SER A 136 0.61 7.68 0.11
C SER A 136 -0.54 7.93 1.08
N THR A 137 -1.53 7.08 0.96
CA THR A 137 -2.70 6.99 1.83
C THR A 137 -2.29 6.84 3.30
N GLY A 138 -3.07 7.41 4.22
CA GLY A 138 -2.82 7.35 5.65
C GLY A 138 -3.08 5.97 6.26
N VAL A 139 -2.92 5.86 7.59
CA VAL A 139 -2.99 4.58 8.32
C VAL A 139 -4.30 3.82 8.04
N ALA A 140 -5.44 4.48 8.23
CA ALA A 140 -6.75 3.83 8.12
C ALA A 140 -7.05 3.35 6.70
N GLY A 141 -6.87 4.24 5.70
CA GLY A 141 -7.13 3.90 4.30
C GLY A 141 -6.18 2.82 3.78
N SER A 142 -4.90 2.83 4.19
CA SER A 142 -3.93 1.77 3.86
C SER A 142 -4.33 0.43 4.47
N SER A 143 -4.67 0.39 5.75
CA SER A 143 -5.06 -0.85 6.45
C SER A 143 -6.34 -1.45 5.86
N ILE A 144 -7.35 -0.63 5.55
CA ILE A 144 -8.59 -1.09 4.91
C ILE A 144 -8.30 -1.56 3.48
N GLY A 145 -7.50 -0.81 2.71
CA GLY A 145 -7.19 -1.12 1.31
C GLY A 145 -6.43 -2.42 1.14
N MET A 146 -5.51 -2.74 2.06
CA MET A 146 -4.71 -3.96 2.02
C MET A 146 -5.53 -5.21 2.36
N ASP A 147 -6.46 -5.12 3.29
CA ASP A 147 -7.29 -6.23 3.73
C ASP A 147 -8.52 -6.40 2.85
N LYS A 148 -8.50 -7.39 1.94
CA LYS A 148 -9.59 -7.62 0.98
C LYS A 148 -10.96 -7.80 1.62
N ILE A 149 -11.03 -8.41 2.81
CA ILE A 149 -12.29 -8.60 3.53
C ILE A 149 -12.80 -7.28 4.07
N MET A 150 -11.93 -6.52 4.78
CA MET A 150 -12.30 -5.22 5.34
C MET A 150 -12.65 -4.22 4.23
N MET A 151 -11.88 -4.16 3.16
CA MET A 151 -12.12 -3.31 2.00
C MET A 151 -13.50 -3.60 1.37
N LYS A 152 -13.83 -4.88 1.11
CA LYS A 152 -15.12 -5.27 0.53
C LYS A 152 -16.30 -4.94 1.46
N GLN A 153 -16.14 -5.14 2.77
CA GLN A 153 -17.15 -4.76 3.74
C GLN A 153 -17.35 -3.24 3.79
N PHE A 154 -16.25 -2.48 3.76
CA PHE A 154 -16.30 -1.01 3.71
C PHE A 154 -17.05 -0.53 2.44
N PHE A 155 -16.68 -1.07 1.26
CA PHE A 155 -17.31 -0.70 0.00
C PHE A 155 -18.77 -1.10 -0.05
N LYS A 156 -19.12 -2.30 0.45
CA LYS A 156 -20.51 -2.75 0.54
C LYS A 156 -21.35 -1.85 1.46
N GLY A 157 -20.79 -1.45 2.61
CA GLY A 157 -21.45 -0.54 3.54
C GLY A 157 -21.65 0.89 2.99
N ALA A 158 -20.91 1.23 1.94
CA ALA A 158 -21.00 2.51 1.23
C ALA A 158 -21.81 2.44 -0.08
N ASP A 159 -22.52 1.35 -0.32
CA ASP A 159 -23.29 1.07 -1.54
C ASP A 159 -22.41 1.17 -2.81
N LEU A 160 -21.15 0.70 -2.72
CA LEU A 160 -20.24 0.61 -3.86
C LEU A 160 -20.32 -0.79 -4.51
N PRO A 161 -20.19 -0.88 -5.84
CA PRO A 161 -20.34 -2.14 -6.56
C PRO A 161 -19.17 -3.08 -6.30
N VAL A 162 -19.38 -4.12 -5.50
CA VAL A 162 -18.44 -5.21 -5.25
C VAL A 162 -19.08 -6.55 -5.59
N LEU A 163 -18.26 -7.52 -5.99
CA LEU A 163 -18.76 -8.87 -6.22
C LEU A 163 -19.29 -9.48 -4.92
N PRO A 164 -20.34 -10.31 -4.98
CA PRO A 164 -20.76 -11.13 -3.85
C PRO A 164 -19.62 -12.00 -3.35
N GLY A 165 -19.49 -12.11 -2.04
CA GLY A 165 -18.41 -12.90 -1.42
C GLY A 165 -18.71 -13.22 0.03
N CYS A 166 -18.09 -14.29 0.50
CA CYS A 166 -18.05 -14.72 1.90
C CYS A 166 -16.59 -14.90 2.33
N TRP A 167 -16.34 -14.96 3.63
CA TRP A 167 -14.97 -15.10 4.14
C TRP A 167 -14.92 -16.07 5.32
N PHE A 168 -13.80 -16.73 5.48
CA PHE A 168 -13.62 -17.78 6.46
C PHE A 168 -12.31 -17.61 7.23
N LEU A 169 -12.32 -18.13 8.47
CA LEU A 169 -11.12 -18.32 9.28
C LEU A 169 -10.52 -19.69 9.01
N ARG A 170 -9.20 -19.81 9.07
CA ARG A 170 -8.50 -21.09 9.00
C ARG A 170 -9.08 -22.10 10.00
N SER A 171 -9.33 -21.68 11.25
CA SER A 171 -9.89 -22.53 12.30
C SER A 171 -11.28 -23.09 11.98
N ALA A 172 -12.09 -22.36 11.20
CA ALA A 172 -13.39 -22.88 10.75
C ALA A 172 -13.21 -23.97 9.69
N PHE A 173 -12.31 -23.74 8.74
CA PHE A 173 -11.97 -24.70 7.70
C PHE A 173 -11.35 -25.98 8.28
N GLU A 174 -10.39 -25.87 9.19
CA GLU A 174 -9.75 -27.02 9.87
C GLU A 174 -10.76 -27.82 10.71
N LYS A 175 -11.79 -27.18 11.22
CA LYS A 175 -12.84 -27.83 12.00
C LYS A 175 -13.82 -28.62 11.12
N ASP A 176 -14.26 -28.05 10.00
CA ASP A 176 -15.24 -28.65 9.10
C ASP A 176 -15.15 -28.00 7.71
N ALA A 177 -14.25 -28.51 6.87
CA ALA A 177 -14.02 -28.04 5.52
C ALA A 177 -15.27 -28.23 4.62
N GLU A 178 -16.04 -29.31 4.83
CA GLU A 178 -17.25 -29.59 4.07
C GLU A 178 -18.36 -28.57 4.36
N ALA A 179 -18.54 -28.15 5.62
CA ALA A 179 -19.50 -27.13 5.97
C ALA A 179 -19.13 -25.78 5.34
N VAL A 180 -17.81 -25.43 5.27
CA VAL A 180 -17.33 -24.23 4.57
C VAL A 180 -17.65 -24.31 3.08
N ALA A 181 -17.38 -25.45 2.43
CA ALA A 181 -17.69 -25.63 1.01
C ALA A 181 -19.19 -25.52 0.72
N GLN A 182 -20.03 -26.13 1.57
CA GLN A 182 -21.50 -26.03 1.45
C GLN A 182 -21.99 -24.60 1.59
N GLU A 183 -21.39 -23.79 2.48
CA GLU A 183 -21.75 -22.38 2.64
C GLU A 183 -21.41 -21.59 1.39
N VAL A 184 -20.22 -21.80 0.80
CA VAL A 184 -19.81 -21.15 -0.46
C VAL A 184 -20.77 -21.51 -1.59
N GLU A 185 -21.11 -22.79 -1.74
CA GLU A 185 -22.03 -23.26 -2.79
C GLU A 185 -23.41 -22.65 -2.65
N ARG A 186 -23.93 -22.56 -1.43
CA ARG A 186 -25.25 -21.97 -1.15
C ARG A 186 -25.27 -20.48 -1.45
N GLU A 187 -24.22 -19.72 -1.05
CA GLU A 187 -24.20 -18.27 -1.16
C GLU A 187 -23.77 -17.78 -2.55
N LEU A 188 -22.84 -18.48 -3.19
CA LEU A 188 -22.17 -17.99 -4.40
C LEU A 188 -22.37 -18.90 -5.61
N GLY A 189 -22.36 -20.22 -5.42
CA GLY A 189 -22.22 -21.19 -6.52
C GLY A 189 -20.91 -20.98 -7.28
N TYR A 190 -20.68 -21.78 -8.33
CA TYR A 190 -19.44 -21.71 -9.12
C TYR A 190 -19.59 -20.86 -10.39
N PRO A 191 -18.50 -20.36 -11.01
CA PRO A 191 -17.13 -20.37 -10.46
C PRO A 191 -16.94 -19.36 -9.31
N VAL A 192 -15.91 -19.62 -8.48
CA VAL A 192 -15.49 -18.68 -7.43
C VAL A 192 -13.98 -18.44 -7.49
N PHE A 193 -13.54 -17.32 -6.91
CA PHE A 193 -12.13 -17.01 -6.66
C PHE A 193 -11.85 -17.02 -5.17
N VAL A 194 -10.83 -17.77 -4.77
CA VAL A 194 -10.35 -17.90 -3.40
C VAL A 194 -9.10 -17.05 -3.23
N LYS A 195 -9.07 -16.17 -2.22
CA LYS A 195 -8.04 -15.14 -2.06
C LYS A 195 -7.60 -15.01 -0.60
N PRO A 196 -6.30 -15.08 -0.27
CA PRO A 196 -5.82 -14.63 1.04
C PRO A 196 -6.22 -13.17 1.30
N ALA A 197 -6.56 -12.83 2.55
CA ALA A 197 -7.07 -11.49 2.87
C ALA A 197 -6.04 -10.38 2.67
N ASN A 198 -4.76 -10.62 3.02
CA ASN A 198 -3.73 -9.57 3.12
C ASN A 198 -2.53 -9.79 2.19
N LEU A 199 -2.73 -10.32 1.01
CA LEU A 199 -1.67 -10.47 0.00
C LEU A 199 -2.01 -9.73 -1.28
N GLY A 200 -0.95 -9.19 -1.91
CA GLY A 200 -0.98 -8.58 -3.25
C GLY A 200 -0.53 -9.53 -4.36
N SER A 201 -0.38 -8.99 -5.57
CA SER A 201 0.23 -9.66 -6.74
C SER A 201 -0.33 -11.03 -7.09
N SER A 202 -1.58 -11.29 -6.77
CA SER A 202 -2.29 -12.57 -7.00
C SER A 202 -1.66 -13.80 -6.32
N ILE A 203 -0.78 -13.62 -5.34
CA ILE A 203 -0.15 -14.73 -4.61
C ILE A 203 -1.22 -15.47 -3.79
N GLY A 204 -1.31 -16.80 -3.97
CA GLY A 204 -2.28 -17.65 -3.28
C GLY A 204 -3.73 -17.44 -3.74
N VAL A 205 -3.96 -16.74 -4.86
CA VAL A 205 -5.27 -16.59 -5.47
C VAL A 205 -5.50 -17.73 -6.46
N SER A 206 -6.65 -18.39 -6.38
CA SER A 206 -7.03 -19.47 -7.28
C SER A 206 -8.51 -19.41 -7.65
N ARG A 207 -8.83 -19.95 -8.83
CA ARG A 207 -10.20 -20.14 -9.31
C ARG A 207 -10.63 -21.57 -8.97
N ALA A 208 -11.87 -21.74 -8.54
CA ALA A 208 -12.51 -23.01 -8.35
C ALA A 208 -13.82 -23.10 -9.17
N ASP A 209 -13.96 -24.17 -9.93
CA ASP A 209 -15.12 -24.43 -10.78
C ASP A 209 -16.04 -25.51 -10.20
N ASP A 210 -15.59 -26.18 -9.14
CA ASP A 210 -16.28 -27.23 -8.41
C ASP A 210 -15.84 -27.33 -6.95
N ARG A 211 -16.39 -28.29 -6.20
CA ARG A 211 -16.11 -28.51 -4.78
C ARG A 211 -14.67 -28.95 -4.51
N GLU A 212 -14.13 -29.84 -5.31
CA GLU A 212 -12.78 -30.34 -5.13
C GLU A 212 -11.77 -29.21 -5.32
N GLY A 213 -11.88 -28.47 -6.42
CA GLY A 213 -11.07 -27.28 -6.68
C GLY A 213 -11.24 -26.18 -5.62
N LEU A 214 -12.44 -26.05 -5.02
CA LEU A 214 -12.67 -25.09 -3.91
C LEU A 214 -11.89 -25.51 -2.64
N LEU A 215 -11.94 -26.78 -2.25
CA LEU A 215 -11.22 -27.27 -1.08
C LEU A 215 -9.71 -27.13 -1.23
N ASP A 216 -9.17 -27.46 -2.41
CA ASP A 216 -7.75 -27.27 -2.74
C ASP A 216 -7.36 -25.78 -2.69
N SER A 217 -8.19 -24.92 -3.28
CA SER A 217 -7.98 -23.47 -3.28
C SER A 217 -8.01 -22.86 -1.89
N LEU A 218 -8.92 -23.32 -1.02
CA LEU A 218 -8.97 -22.89 0.38
C LEU A 218 -7.74 -23.35 1.14
N SER A 219 -7.32 -24.62 0.95
CA SER A 219 -6.12 -25.16 1.58
C SER A 219 -4.89 -24.33 1.21
N LEU A 220 -4.71 -24.03 -0.08
CA LEU A 220 -3.61 -23.18 -0.57
C LEU A 220 -3.66 -21.78 0.02
N ALA A 221 -4.82 -21.11 -0.02
CA ALA A 221 -4.95 -19.73 0.46
C ALA A 221 -4.69 -19.63 1.98
N PHE A 222 -5.07 -20.63 2.76
CA PHE A 222 -4.79 -20.71 4.18
C PHE A 222 -3.32 -20.96 4.54
N GLU A 223 -2.46 -21.36 3.60
CA GLU A 223 -1.01 -21.35 3.83
C GLU A 223 -0.46 -19.93 3.98
N TYR A 224 -1.09 -18.97 3.31
CA TYR A 224 -0.62 -17.57 3.26
C TYR A 224 -1.30 -16.65 4.27
N ASP A 225 -2.57 -16.89 4.62
CA ASP A 225 -3.29 -16.04 5.58
C ASP A 225 -4.21 -16.89 6.49
N ARG A 226 -4.47 -16.37 7.67
CA ARG A 226 -5.44 -16.97 8.59
C ARG A 226 -6.89 -16.68 8.20
N ARG A 227 -7.13 -15.73 7.28
CA ARG A 227 -8.43 -15.32 6.74
C ARG A 227 -8.42 -15.41 5.22
N VAL A 228 -9.47 -15.94 4.67
CA VAL A 228 -9.63 -16.11 3.22
C VAL A 228 -10.96 -15.54 2.78
N LEU A 229 -10.92 -14.77 1.70
CA LEU A 229 -12.10 -14.28 0.98
C LEU A 229 -12.40 -15.23 -0.18
N VAL A 230 -13.67 -15.59 -0.33
CA VAL A 230 -14.20 -16.30 -1.51
C VAL A 230 -15.17 -15.37 -2.21
N GLU A 231 -14.91 -15.05 -3.48
CA GLU A 231 -15.76 -14.17 -4.29
C GLU A 231 -16.37 -14.90 -5.48
N LYS A 232 -17.58 -14.50 -5.87
CA LYS A 232 -18.20 -14.95 -7.12
C LYS A 232 -17.30 -14.65 -8.32
N GLY A 233 -17.00 -15.66 -9.11
CA GLY A 233 -16.29 -15.49 -10.38
C GLY A 233 -17.18 -14.94 -11.47
N LEU A 234 -16.65 -14.09 -12.32
CA LEU A 234 -17.28 -13.63 -13.55
C LEU A 234 -16.75 -14.42 -14.76
N GLU A 235 -17.62 -14.61 -15.74
CA GLU A 235 -17.23 -15.24 -17.01
C GLU A 235 -16.58 -14.20 -17.93
N LYS A 236 -15.28 -14.39 -18.20
CA LYS A 236 -14.48 -13.56 -19.11
C LYS A 236 -14.66 -12.03 -18.93
N PRO A 237 -14.54 -11.50 -17.71
CA PRO A 237 -14.66 -10.07 -17.48
C PRO A 237 -13.55 -9.31 -18.20
N MET A 238 -13.82 -8.03 -18.49
CA MET A 238 -12.77 -7.10 -18.90
C MET A 238 -12.15 -6.50 -17.62
N GLU A 239 -10.83 -6.63 -17.47
CA GLU A 239 -10.10 -5.97 -16.40
C GLU A 239 -9.84 -4.51 -16.78
N LEU A 240 -10.06 -3.59 -15.85
CA LEU A 240 -9.88 -2.15 -16.06
C LEU A 240 -9.21 -1.55 -14.83
N ASN A 241 -8.27 -0.64 -15.06
CA ASN A 241 -7.58 0.05 -13.96
C ASN A 241 -7.71 1.56 -14.11
N CYS A 242 -7.92 2.25 -13.00
CA CYS A 242 -7.94 3.70 -12.91
C CYS A 242 -7.03 4.18 -11.80
N SER A 243 -6.06 5.04 -12.13
CA SER A 243 -5.27 5.72 -11.11
C SER A 243 -5.92 7.03 -10.69
N VAL A 244 -5.81 7.35 -9.42
CA VAL A 244 -6.27 8.62 -8.84
C VAL A 244 -5.09 9.28 -8.14
N LEU A 245 -4.93 10.58 -8.38
CA LEU A 245 -3.91 11.43 -7.75
C LEU A 245 -4.59 12.60 -7.07
N GLY A 246 -4.22 12.89 -5.84
CA GLY A 246 -4.78 14.05 -5.17
C GLY A 246 -4.56 14.08 -3.66
N TRP A 247 -5.24 15.01 -3.06
CA TRP A 247 -5.44 15.16 -1.64
C TRP A 247 -6.63 16.10 -1.41
N ASP A 248 -7.49 15.79 -0.40
CA ASP A 248 -8.68 16.54 -0.03
C ASP A 248 -9.65 16.74 -1.23
N ASP A 249 -9.89 17.98 -1.65
CA ASP A 249 -10.76 18.32 -2.78
C ASP A 249 -10.04 18.30 -4.15
N GLU A 250 -8.73 18.39 -4.16
CA GLU A 250 -7.89 18.34 -5.37
C GLU A 250 -7.67 16.89 -5.82
N VAL A 251 -8.63 16.30 -6.52
CA VAL A 251 -8.59 14.89 -6.93
C VAL A 251 -8.81 14.73 -8.43
N GLU A 252 -7.85 14.10 -9.08
CA GLU A 252 -7.86 13.79 -10.51
C GLU A 252 -7.78 12.29 -10.77
N ALA A 253 -8.46 11.82 -11.83
CA ALA A 253 -8.35 10.45 -12.33
C ALA A 253 -7.54 10.39 -13.63
N SER A 254 -6.82 9.29 -13.83
CA SER A 254 -6.11 8.98 -15.08
C SER A 254 -7.08 8.53 -16.18
N PRO A 255 -6.61 8.39 -17.45
CA PRO A 255 -7.27 7.53 -18.42
C PRO A 255 -7.39 6.10 -17.87
N ILE A 256 -8.40 5.35 -18.35
CA ILE A 256 -8.62 3.96 -17.96
C ILE A 256 -7.69 3.06 -18.76
N GLU A 257 -7.01 2.15 -18.06
CA GLU A 257 -6.18 1.09 -18.65
C GLU A 257 -6.98 -0.20 -18.77
N MET A 258 -6.77 -0.93 -19.86
CA MET A 258 -7.15 -2.34 -20.00
C MET A 258 -5.87 -3.18 -20.09
N PRO A 259 -5.47 -3.91 -19.04
CA PRO A 259 -4.36 -4.84 -19.11
C PRO A 259 -4.67 -5.96 -20.12
N LEU A 260 -3.68 -6.34 -20.94
CA LEU A 260 -3.79 -7.46 -21.85
C LEU A 260 -3.16 -8.70 -21.20
N LYS A 261 -3.91 -9.81 -21.17
CA LYS A 261 -3.42 -11.11 -20.74
C LYS A 261 -2.76 -11.84 -21.93
N PRO A 262 -1.74 -12.69 -21.70
CA PRO A 262 -1.33 -13.68 -22.68
C PRO A 262 -2.53 -14.57 -23.07
N GLU A 263 -2.59 -14.98 -24.34
CA GLU A 263 -3.77 -15.71 -24.90
C GLU A 263 -4.12 -17.00 -24.18
N ASP A 264 -3.20 -17.60 -23.42
CA ASP A 264 -3.37 -18.90 -22.73
C ASP A 264 -3.64 -18.78 -21.21
N ASP A 265 -3.68 -17.57 -20.63
CA ASP A 265 -3.76 -17.41 -19.18
C ASP A 265 -5.08 -16.79 -18.71
N THR A 266 -5.79 -17.56 -17.90
CA THR A 266 -6.98 -17.04 -17.19
C THR A 266 -6.63 -16.06 -16.08
N PHE A 267 -5.33 -15.93 -15.72
CA PHE A 267 -4.83 -15.09 -14.62
C PHE A 267 -3.39 -14.59 -14.89
N LEU A 268 -3.12 -13.29 -14.76
CA LEU A 268 -1.75 -12.76 -14.79
C LEU A 268 -1.00 -13.15 -13.52
N ASP A 269 -0.08 -14.11 -13.63
CA ASP A 269 0.80 -14.51 -12.53
C ASP A 269 1.81 -13.39 -12.19
N PHE A 270 2.40 -13.49 -10.98
CA PHE A 270 3.45 -12.59 -10.50
C PHE A 270 4.63 -12.48 -11.48
N LYS A 271 5.03 -13.63 -12.09
CA LYS A 271 6.11 -13.67 -13.09
C LYS A 271 5.78 -12.87 -14.33
N ASP A 272 4.54 -12.94 -14.82
CA ASP A 272 4.08 -12.23 -16.01
C ASP A 272 4.00 -10.73 -15.78
N LYS A 273 3.62 -10.30 -14.57
CA LYS A 273 3.56 -8.88 -14.20
C LYS A 273 4.93 -8.21 -14.14
N TYR A 274 6.02 -8.95 -13.87
CA TYR A 274 7.30 -8.33 -13.54
C TYR A 274 8.53 -8.88 -14.28
N LEU A 275 8.46 -10.08 -14.91
CA LEU A 275 9.65 -10.76 -15.48
C LEU A 275 9.73 -10.73 -17.01
N GLN A 276 8.71 -10.28 -17.75
CA GLN A 276 8.74 -10.27 -19.23
C GLN A 276 9.64 -9.18 -19.85
N SER A 277 10.35 -8.39 -19.06
CA SER A 277 11.24 -7.34 -19.57
C SER A 277 12.71 -7.80 -19.59
N SER A 278 13.09 -8.57 -20.60
CA SER A 278 14.49 -8.76 -20.98
C SER A 278 15.03 -7.48 -21.64
N GLY A 279 15.58 -6.56 -20.85
CA GLY A 279 16.32 -5.40 -21.37
C GLY A 279 15.88 -4.04 -20.82
N GLY A 280 16.33 -3.71 -19.62
CA GLY A 280 16.23 -2.36 -19.06
C GLY A 280 15.01 -2.11 -18.19
N SER A 281 15.21 -1.36 -17.13
CA SER A 281 14.30 -1.07 -16.01
C SER A 281 12.99 -0.36 -16.39
N LYS A 282 12.10 -1.00 -17.14
CA LYS A 282 10.80 -0.40 -17.52
C LYS A 282 9.66 -0.71 -16.52
N GLY A 283 9.86 -1.66 -15.58
CA GLY A 283 8.87 -2.02 -14.56
C GLY A 283 7.47 -2.25 -15.14
N MET A 284 6.42 -1.77 -14.46
CA MET A 284 5.03 -1.88 -14.90
C MET A 284 4.74 -1.28 -16.28
N ALA A 285 5.58 -0.36 -16.79
CA ALA A 285 5.42 0.22 -18.12
C ALA A 285 5.67 -0.79 -19.28
N SER A 286 6.30 -1.94 -18.99
CA SER A 286 6.60 -2.97 -19.99
C SER A 286 5.43 -3.93 -20.27
N LEU A 287 4.37 -3.94 -19.45
CA LEU A 287 3.21 -4.81 -19.65
C LEU A 287 2.41 -4.41 -20.90
N SER A 288 1.91 -5.42 -21.64
CA SER A 288 0.98 -5.20 -22.72
C SER A 288 -0.35 -4.64 -22.19
N ARG A 289 -0.83 -3.57 -22.80
CA ARG A 289 -2.04 -2.87 -22.38
C ARG A 289 -2.67 -2.10 -23.51
N VAL A 290 -3.95 -1.77 -23.37
CA VAL A 290 -4.63 -0.76 -24.17
C VAL A 290 -4.90 0.45 -23.29
N LEU A 291 -4.41 1.61 -23.70
CA LEU A 291 -4.54 2.88 -22.98
C LEU A 291 -4.75 4.03 -23.96
N PRO A 292 -5.91 4.71 -23.96
CA PRO A 292 -7.07 4.44 -23.11
C PRO A 292 -7.79 3.13 -23.48
N ALA A 293 -8.49 2.53 -22.50
CA ALA A 293 -9.30 1.34 -22.71
C ALA A 293 -10.46 1.61 -23.70
N PRO A 294 -10.83 0.65 -24.58
CA PRO A 294 -11.86 0.83 -25.60
C PRO A 294 -13.28 0.58 -25.00
N ILE A 295 -13.71 1.39 -24.02
CA ILE A 295 -14.97 1.21 -23.26
C ILE A 295 -15.99 2.33 -23.48
N GLY A 296 -15.72 3.28 -24.32
CA GLY A 296 -16.59 4.44 -24.53
C GLY A 296 -16.52 5.49 -23.43
N ASP A 297 -17.01 6.70 -23.75
CA ASP A 297 -16.86 7.87 -22.88
C ASP A 297 -17.73 7.80 -21.62
N GLU A 298 -18.91 7.21 -21.71
CA GLU A 298 -19.86 7.12 -20.58
C GLU A 298 -19.29 6.23 -19.46
N LEU A 299 -18.90 4.99 -19.80
CA LEU A 299 -18.29 4.06 -18.86
C LEU A 299 -16.96 4.58 -18.33
N THR A 300 -16.16 5.26 -19.19
CA THR A 300 -14.93 5.92 -18.75
C THR A 300 -15.20 6.94 -17.65
N LYS A 301 -16.18 7.82 -17.84
CA LYS A 301 -16.56 8.83 -16.83
C LYS A 301 -17.11 8.19 -15.56
N GLU A 302 -17.95 7.17 -15.68
CA GLU A 302 -18.49 6.44 -14.54
C GLU A 302 -17.35 5.89 -13.65
N ILE A 303 -16.39 5.17 -14.24
CA ILE A 303 -15.25 4.59 -13.53
C ILE A 303 -14.38 5.69 -12.91
N GLN A 304 -14.11 6.78 -13.62
CA GLN A 304 -13.32 7.89 -13.09
C GLN A 304 -14.00 8.57 -11.89
N GLU A 305 -15.31 8.83 -11.95
CA GLU A 305 -16.05 9.43 -10.83
C GLU A 305 -16.15 8.46 -9.64
N LEU A 306 -16.39 7.18 -9.91
CA LEU A 306 -16.37 6.13 -8.89
C LEU A 306 -14.99 6.06 -8.22
N SER A 307 -13.90 6.10 -8.97
CA SER A 307 -12.53 6.09 -8.45
C SER A 307 -12.25 7.30 -7.57
N LYS A 308 -12.66 8.49 -7.98
CA LYS A 308 -12.52 9.72 -7.17
C LYS A 308 -13.36 9.67 -5.90
N ARG A 309 -14.56 9.06 -5.95
CA ARG A 309 -15.41 8.85 -4.77
C ARG A 309 -14.73 7.91 -3.77
N ILE A 310 -14.20 6.77 -4.24
CA ILE A 310 -13.44 5.81 -3.40
C ILE A 310 -12.25 6.49 -2.76
N PHE A 311 -11.46 7.25 -3.53
CA PHE A 311 -10.29 7.97 -3.05
C PHE A 311 -10.62 8.87 -1.86
N ARG A 312 -11.68 9.68 -1.98
CA ARG A 312 -12.13 10.57 -0.88
C ARG A 312 -12.66 9.80 0.32
N MET A 313 -13.48 8.76 0.09
CA MET A 313 -14.09 7.97 1.17
C MET A 313 -13.06 7.20 2.00
N MET A 314 -11.95 6.78 1.40
CA MET A 314 -10.85 6.10 2.09
C MET A 314 -9.80 7.04 2.64
N ASP A 315 -10.05 8.37 2.60
CA ASP A 315 -9.10 9.40 3.02
C ASP A 315 -7.72 9.20 2.38
N CYS A 316 -7.71 8.93 1.07
CA CYS A 316 -6.49 8.70 0.31
C CYS A 316 -5.73 10.01 0.08
N LYS A 317 -4.41 9.86 -0.09
CA LYS A 317 -3.48 10.95 -0.40
C LYS A 317 -2.39 10.45 -1.35
N GLY A 318 -1.95 11.31 -2.25
CA GLY A 318 -0.94 10.96 -3.25
C GLY A 318 -1.55 10.17 -4.40
N VAL A 319 -0.90 9.10 -4.84
CA VAL A 319 -1.35 8.27 -5.96
C VAL A 319 -1.84 6.92 -5.48
N VAL A 320 -3.00 6.50 -5.98
CA VAL A 320 -3.55 5.16 -5.80
C VAL A 320 -3.95 4.58 -7.17
N ARG A 321 -4.16 3.27 -7.27
CA ARG A 321 -4.79 2.62 -8.43
C ARG A 321 -5.93 1.73 -7.93
N ILE A 322 -7.07 1.87 -8.57
CA ILE A 322 -8.25 1.08 -8.29
C ILE A 322 -8.49 0.17 -9.49
N ASP A 323 -8.63 -1.11 -9.21
CA ASP A 323 -8.75 -2.15 -10.20
C ASP A 323 -10.21 -2.63 -10.24
N TYR A 324 -10.72 -2.84 -11.44
CA TYR A 324 -12.12 -3.15 -11.71
C TYR A 324 -12.26 -4.37 -12.61
N MET A 325 -13.39 -5.04 -12.48
CA MET A 325 -13.89 -5.99 -13.47
C MET A 325 -15.19 -5.45 -14.08
N PHE A 326 -15.24 -5.37 -15.40
CA PHE A 326 -16.43 -5.05 -16.15
C PHE A 326 -17.04 -6.36 -16.70
N ASP A 327 -18.25 -6.65 -16.25
CA ASP A 327 -19.03 -7.79 -16.76
C ASP A 327 -19.80 -7.36 -18.01
N LYS A 328 -19.36 -7.84 -19.19
CA LYS A 328 -19.97 -7.53 -20.48
C LYS A 328 -21.41 -8.07 -20.63
N ALA A 329 -21.78 -9.11 -19.86
CA ALA A 329 -23.10 -9.72 -19.97
C ALA A 329 -24.16 -8.88 -19.26
N THR A 330 -23.79 -8.25 -18.14
CA THR A 330 -24.70 -7.40 -17.33
C THR A 330 -24.42 -5.92 -17.45
N GLU A 331 -23.38 -5.53 -18.20
CA GLU A 331 -22.89 -4.16 -18.33
C GLU A 331 -22.58 -3.48 -16.98
N LYS A 332 -22.13 -4.26 -15.99
CA LYS A 332 -21.83 -3.78 -14.64
C LYS A 332 -20.33 -3.75 -14.36
N VAL A 333 -19.92 -2.71 -13.64
CA VAL A 333 -18.55 -2.56 -13.11
C VAL A 333 -18.51 -3.02 -11.66
N PHE A 334 -17.49 -3.78 -11.31
CA PHE A 334 -17.24 -4.22 -9.93
C PHE A 334 -15.82 -3.83 -9.51
N ILE A 335 -15.70 -3.26 -8.30
CA ILE A 335 -14.40 -2.93 -7.70
C ILE A 335 -13.76 -4.25 -7.21
N THR A 336 -12.54 -4.52 -7.65
CA THR A 336 -11.77 -5.69 -7.20
C THR A 336 -10.86 -5.37 -6.04
N GLU A 337 -10.03 -4.33 -6.19
CA GLU A 337 -9.09 -3.91 -5.14
C GLU A 337 -8.68 -2.44 -5.31
N ILE A 338 -8.08 -1.87 -4.27
CA ILE A 338 -7.37 -0.61 -4.31
C ILE A 338 -5.91 -0.85 -3.91
N ASN A 339 -4.99 -0.35 -4.75
CA ASN A 339 -3.55 -0.36 -4.48
C ASN A 339 -3.18 1.04 -3.99
N THR A 340 -2.89 1.17 -2.70
CA THR A 340 -2.59 2.46 -2.07
C THR A 340 -1.17 2.96 -2.35
N ILE A 341 -0.31 2.07 -2.86
CA ILE A 341 1.00 2.37 -3.43
C ILE A 341 1.18 1.51 -4.68
N PRO A 342 0.62 1.93 -5.83
CA PRO A 342 0.64 1.12 -7.04
C PRO A 342 2.06 0.90 -7.57
N GLY A 343 2.30 -0.24 -8.23
CA GLY A 343 3.59 -0.56 -8.84
C GLY A 343 4.10 0.57 -9.73
N SER A 344 5.38 0.93 -9.59
CA SER A 344 6.02 2.09 -10.24
C SER A 344 5.23 3.41 -10.07
N LEU A 345 4.44 3.52 -8.97
CA LEU A 345 3.55 4.66 -8.68
C LEU A 345 2.55 4.96 -9.81
N ALA A 346 2.22 3.98 -10.63
CA ALA A 346 1.33 4.06 -11.80
C ALA A 346 1.69 5.23 -12.76
N PHE A 347 2.97 5.65 -12.83
CA PHE A 347 3.39 6.85 -13.56
C PHE A 347 2.99 6.82 -15.03
N TYR A 348 2.97 5.65 -15.66
CA TYR A 348 2.62 5.47 -17.07
C TYR A 348 1.16 5.86 -17.40
N LEU A 349 0.24 5.76 -16.43
CA LEU A 349 -1.15 6.24 -16.57
C LEU A 349 -1.21 7.76 -16.55
N TRP A 350 -0.32 8.39 -15.79
CA TRP A 350 -0.22 9.84 -15.70
C TRP A 350 0.51 10.44 -16.90
N GLU A 351 1.53 9.76 -17.43
CA GLU A 351 2.17 10.16 -18.68
C GLU A 351 1.18 10.17 -19.85
N ALA A 352 0.27 9.20 -19.92
CA ALA A 352 -0.80 9.18 -20.91
C ALA A 352 -1.78 10.37 -20.77
N LYS A 353 -1.87 10.97 -19.59
CA LYS A 353 -2.60 12.21 -19.32
C LYS A 353 -1.77 13.48 -19.54
N GLY A 354 -0.47 13.34 -19.85
CA GLY A 354 0.47 14.46 -20.03
C GLY A 354 1.24 14.89 -18.78
N VAL A 355 1.04 14.20 -17.64
CA VAL A 355 1.79 14.46 -16.39
C VAL A 355 3.05 13.61 -16.40
N LYS A 356 4.22 14.23 -16.52
CA LYS A 356 5.51 13.55 -16.53
C LYS A 356 5.87 12.99 -15.15
N TYR A 357 6.68 11.94 -15.09
CA TYR A 357 7.03 11.28 -13.81
C TYR A 357 7.66 12.25 -12.79
N PRO A 358 8.61 13.14 -13.15
CA PRO A 358 9.10 14.16 -12.20
C PRO A 358 7.99 15.05 -11.63
N GLU A 359 7.02 15.45 -12.44
CA GLU A 359 5.88 16.26 -12.01
C GLU A 359 4.95 15.46 -11.10
N LEU A 360 4.71 14.18 -11.38
CA LEU A 360 3.95 13.29 -10.49
C LEU A 360 4.59 13.23 -9.10
N ILE A 361 5.90 13.07 -9.02
CA ILE A 361 6.66 13.07 -7.77
C ILE A 361 6.49 14.40 -7.03
N ASP A 362 6.64 15.52 -7.73
CA ASP A 362 6.47 16.86 -7.16
C ASP A 362 5.07 17.07 -6.55
N ARG A 363 4.04 16.63 -7.28
CA ARG A 363 2.64 16.73 -6.83
C ARG A 363 2.40 15.86 -5.58
N MET A 364 2.90 14.63 -5.56
CA MET A 364 2.81 13.74 -4.41
C MET A 364 3.50 14.33 -3.18
N VAL A 365 4.72 14.86 -3.34
CA VAL A 365 5.47 15.53 -2.27
C VAL A 365 4.73 16.78 -1.77
N THR A 366 4.13 17.55 -2.67
CA THR A 366 3.34 18.72 -2.31
C THR A 366 2.13 18.34 -1.47
N TYR A 367 1.37 17.32 -1.88
CA TYR A 367 0.22 16.82 -1.10
C TYR A 367 0.65 16.27 0.27
N ALA A 368 1.76 15.53 0.32
CA ALA A 368 2.30 15.02 1.58
C ALA A 368 2.61 16.15 2.58
N ARG A 369 3.26 17.21 2.11
CA ARG A 369 3.62 18.36 2.95
C ARG A 369 2.39 19.16 3.39
N ARG A 370 1.46 19.45 2.47
CA ARG A 370 0.20 20.15 2.79
C ARG A 370 -0.62 19.38 3.83
N ALA A 371 -0.78 18.07 3.67
CA ALA A 371 -1.49 17.24 4.64
C ALA A 371 -0.80 17.23 6.01
N HIS A 372 0.53 17.21 6.04
CA HIS A 372 1.30 17.29 7.26
C HIS A 372 1.20 18.66 7.93
N GLU A 373 1.25 19.75 7.17
CA GLU A 373 1.07 21.12 7.67
C GLU A 373 -0.34 21.31 8.25
N GLU A 374 -1.37 20.86 7.55
CA GLU A 374 -2.75 20.90 8.04
C GLU A 374 -2.91 20.10 9.34
N LYS A 375 -2.39 18.88 9.38
CA LYS A 375 -2.40 18.05 10.57
C LYS A 375 -1.76 18.79 11.76
N ASN A 376 -0.57 19.38 11.57
CA ASN A 376 0.17 20.07 12.62
C ASN A 376 -0.44 21.44 12.99
N SER A 377 -1.34 21.99 12.18
CA SER A 377 -2.10 23.20 12.53
C SER A 377 -3.23 22.93 13.54
N ARG A 378 -3.60 21.68 13.76
CA ARG A 378 -4.66 21.28 14.69
C ARG A 378 -4.19 21.42 16.12
N ASN A 379 -5.13 21.68 17.03
CA ASN A 379 -4.79 21.81 18.45
C ASN A 379 -4.74 20.42 19.12
N TYR A 380 -3.53 19.94 19.39
CA TYR A 380 -3.29 18.66 20.10
C TYR A 380 -3.19 18.84 21.62
N ALA A 381 -3.09 20.09 22.11
CA ALA A 381 -2.94 20.36 23.52
C ALA A 381 -4.30 20.70 24.16
N TYR A 382 -4.83 19.79 24.92
CA TYR A 382 -5.91 20.08 25.85
C TYR A 382 -5.32 20.15 27.26
N THR A 383 -5.27 21.36 27.84
CA THR A 383 -4.79 21.56 29.21
C THR A 383 -5.87 21.05 30.16
N SER A 384 -5.63 19.92 30.80
CA SER A 384 -6.51 19.40 31.84
C SER A 384 -5.81 19.39 33.18
N ASP A 385 -6.56 19.70 34.25
CA ASP A 385 -6.07 19.58 35.62
C ASP A 385 -6.24 18.18 36.22
N ILE A 386 -6.55 17.17 35.36
CA ILE A 386 -6.81 15.79 35.80
C ILE A 386 -5.66 15.24 36.63
N LEU A 387 -4.42 15.40 36.17
CA LEU A 387 -3.24 14.90 36.89
C LEU A 387 -3.01 15.65 38.20
N LYS A 388 -3.24 16.96 38.25
CA LYS A 388 -3.15 17.75 39.48
C LYS A 388 -4.19 17.30 40.50
N ASN A 389 -5.42 17.05 40.08
CA ASN A 389 -6.52 16.57 40.90
C ASN A 389 -6.30 15.14 41.34
N TYR A 390 -5.68 14.26 40.51
CA TYR A 390 -5.32 12.90 40.88
C TYR A 390 -4.20 12.84 41.94
N ALA A 391 -3.18 13.69 41.78
CA ALA A 391 -2.09 13.80 42.77
C ALA A 391 -2.52 14.39 44.12
N GLY A 392 -3.59 15.23 44.14
CA GLY A 392 -4.19 15.79 45.35
C GLY A 392 -5.12 14.82 46.11
N GLY A 393 -5.50 13.69 45.50
CA GLY A 393 -6.48 12.73 46.05
C GLY A 393 -5.94 11.66 47.00
N GLY A 394 -4.74 11.80 47.54
CA GLY A 394 -4.11 10.84 48.49
C GLY A 394 -4.71 10.85 49.89
N LYS A 395 -5.96 11.24 50.12
CA LYS A 395 -6.72 11.01 51.36
C LYS A 395 -8.06 10.35 51.01
N GLY A 396 -8.10 9.02 51.16
CA GLY A 396 -9.26 8.18 51.39
C GLY A 396 -10.53 8.47 50.57
N ALA A 397 -10.69 7.86 49.41
CA ALA A 397 -11.99 7.74 48.76
C ALA A 397 -12.91 6.84 49.61
N LYS A 398 -13.73 7.44 50.49
CA LYS A 398 -14.93 6.78 51.00
C LYS A 398 -15.92 6.64 49.88
N GLY A 399 -16.34 5.39 49.61
CA GLY A 399 -17.20 5.00 48.50
C GLY A 399 -18.42 5.90 48.31
N ALA A 400 -18.65 6.33 47.11
CA ALA A 400 -19.86 7.01 46.67
C ALA A 400 -21.00 5.97 46.71
N LYS A 401 -21.98 6.15 47.60
CA LYS A 401 -23.26 5.45 47.58
C LYS A 401 -24.02 5.89 46.32
N GLY A 402 -24.47 4.89 45.55
CA GLY A 402 -25.27 5.11 44.35
C GLY A 402 -26.51 5.97 44.62
N SER A 403 -26.75 6.99 43.78
CA SER A 403 -28.01 7.71 43.71
C SER A 403 -28.97 6.90 42.83
N LYS A 404 -30.11 6.53 43.41
CA LYS A 404 -31.26 5.99 42.67
C LYS A 404 -31.84 7.06 41.75
N MET A 405 -31.99 6.76 40.47
CA MET A 405 -32.87 7.47 39.58
C MET A 405 -34.32 7.28 40.02
N THR A 406 -35.03 8.35 40.19
CA THR A 406 -36.49 8.47 40.07
C THR A 406 -36.81 9.13 38.77
#